data_283c9a9e037600d380bd95635fe092d5
#
_entry.id   283c9a9e037600d380bd95635fe092d5
#
_cell.length_a   1.000
_cell.length_b   1.000
_cell.length_c   1.000
_cell.angle_alpha   90.00
_cell.angle_beta   90.00
_cell.angle_gamma   90.00
#
_symmetry.space_group_name_H-M   'P 1'
#
loop_
_entity.id
_entity.type
_entity.pdbx_description
1 polymer ?
#
loop_
_entity_poly.entity_id
_entity_poly.type
_entity_poly.pdbx_seq_one_letter_code
_entity_poly.pdbx_strand_id
1 'polypeptide(L)'
;MISVNFHKKDPSEKIKEATLNLLAEKGYEAISMRKIAKEANVALGQLTYYYKTKDSLIVLVVKEVLEAFYNEFEEKVNNSDNKIEVIVDGIESVLKEETKIERLLITVISQAQVNKKLQKILGDSWSKILNLIATCYMNEYEKLTMEHASLKSRLLVSSAIESIVEKILKVEFSTDNQATLIREAAEKLGEE
;
A
#
# COMPACT_ATOMS: atom_id res chain seq x y z
N MET A 1 7.05 -7.17 7.08
CA MET A 1 6.02 -6.53 7.96
C MET A 1 6.28 -5.05 7.99
N ILE A 2 5.47 -4.24 7.31
CA ILE A 2 5.64 -2.78 7.30
C ILE A 2 5.18 -2.28 8.65
N SER A 3 6.12 -1.83 9.46
CA SER A 3 5.87 -1.26 10.77
C SER A 3 5.84 0.25 10.64
N VAL A 4 4.65 0.83 10.49
CA VAL A 4 4.51 2.27 10.71
C VAL A 4 4.73 2.49 12.21
N ASN A 5 5.94 2.89 12.59
CA ASN A 5 6.31 3.16 13.98
C ASN A 5 5.72 4.52 14.40
N PHE A 6 4.51 4.48 14.94
CA PHE A 6 4.00 5.61 15.70
C PHE A 6 4.68 5.65 17.07
N HIS A 7 5.31 6.78 17.42
CA HIS A 7 5.93 6.95 18.75
C HIS A 7 4.85 6.95 19.84
N LYS A 8 4.69 5.80 20.52
CA LYS A 8 3.60 5.50 21.48
C LYS A 8 3.38 6.49 22.64
N LYS A 9 4.23 7.49 22.80
CA LYS A 9 4.13 8.47 23.91
C LYS A 9 3.32 9.73 23.56
N ASP A 10 3.23 10.11 22.28
CA ASP A 10 2.49 11.28 21.84
C ASP A 10 1.00 10.94 21.62
N PRO A 11 0.06 11.71 22.21
CA PRO A 11 -1.36 11.54 21.95
C PRO A 11 -1.75 11.58 20.47
N SER A 12 -1.09 12.40 19.65
CA SER A 12 -1.31 12.47 18.21
C SER A 12 -0.99 11.12 17.54
N GLU A 13 0.13 10.50 17.91
CA GLU A 13 0.54 9.20 17.35
C GLU A 13 -0.40 8.08 17.78
N LYS A 14 -0.86 8.06 19.03
CA LYS A 14 -1.87 7.10 19.50
C LYS A 14 -3.19 7.23 18.73
N ILE A 15 -3.60 8.46 18.43
CA ILE A 15 -4.80 8.73 17.63
C ILE A 15 -4.63 8.20 16.21
N LYS A 16 -3.47 8.40 15.58
CA LYS A 16 -3.18 7.89 14.24
C LYS A 16 -3.16 6.35 14.21
N GLU A 17 -2.48 5.73 15.17
CA GLU A 17 -2.43 4.26 15.29
C GLU A 17 -3.83 3.65 15.49
N ALA A 18 -4.63 4.22 16.40
CA ALA A 18 -6.02 3.79 16.63
C ALA A 18 -6.88 3.97 15.38
N THR A 19 -6.68 5.06 14.63
CA THR A 19 -7.40 5.31 13.38
C THR A 19 -7.05 4.27 12.33
N LEU A 20 -5.77 3.94 12.15
CA LEU A 20 -5.30 2.93 11.22
C LEU A 20 -5.87 1.56 11.56
N ASN A 21 -5.82 1.15 12.83
CA ASN A 21 -6.34 -0.13 13.28
C ASN A 21 -7.84 -0.25 13.03
N LEU A 22 -8.63 0.76 13.43
CA LEU A 22 -10.07 0.77 13.20
C LEU A 22 -10.42 0.77 11.70
N LEU A 23 -9.65 1.49 10.88
CA LEU A 23 -9.88 1.55 9.45
C LEU A 23 -9.65 0.18 8.78
N ALA A 24 -8.56 -0.51 9.15
CA ALA A 24 -8.25 -1.83 8.63
C ALA A 24 -9.22 -2.93 9.14
N GLU A 25 -9.69 -2.83 10.40
CA GLU A 25 -10.53 -3.87 11.00
C GLU A 25 -12.02 -3.68 10.76
N LYS A 26 -12.52 -2.43 10.78
CA LYS A 26 -13.95 -2.11 10.79
C LYS A 26 -14.42 -1.38 9.53
N GLY A 27 -13.50 -0.91 8.70
CA GLY A 27 -13.81 -0.12 7.53
C GLY A 27 -14.22 1.32 7.83
N TYR A 28 -14.36 2.13 6.78
CA TYR A 28 -14.54 3.59 6.87
C TYR A 28 -15.83 4.02 7.57
N GLU A 29 -16.96 3.36 7.26
CA GLU A 29 -18.28 3.74 7.77
C GLU A 29 -18.45 3.44 9.26
N ALA A 30 -17.77 2.40 9.75
CA ALA A 30 -17.85 2.00 11.15
C ALA A 30 -17.08 2.92 12.11
N ILE A 31 -16.26 3.85 11.60
CA ILE A 31 -15.40 4.73 12.39
C ILE A 31 -16.11 6.03 12.74
N SER A 32 -15.89 6.52 13.96
CA SER A 32 -16.29 7.85 14.42
C SER A 32 -15.22 8.46 15.32
N MET A 33 -15.19 9.79 15.44
CA MET A 33 -14.27 10.49 16.34
C MET A 33 -14.32 9.95 17.78
N ARG A 34 -15.51 9.59 18.26
CA ARG A 34 -15.69 8.98 19.60
C ARG A 34 -15.06 7.59 19.69
N LYS A 35 -15.20 6.75 18.65
CA LYS A 35 -14.57 5.43 18.62
C LYS A 35 -13.05 5.52 18.56
N ILE A 36 -12.53 6.45 17.76
CA ILE A 36 -11.08 6.68 17.67
C ILE A 36 -10.54 7.16 19.03
N ALA A 37 -11.20 8.13 19.67
CA ALA A 37 -10.77 8.62 20.98
C ALA A 37 -10.75 7.51 22.04
N LYS A 38 -11.78 6.65 22.05
CA LYS A 38 -11.85 5.48 22.93
C LYS A 38 -10.70 4.51 22.68
N GLU A 39 -10.45 4.15 21.43
CA GLU A 39 -9.40 3.22 21.02
C GLU A 39 -8.01 3.76 21.34
N ALA A 40 -7.77 5.06 21.08
CA ALA A 40 -6.52 5.75 21.40
C ALA A 40 -6.32 6.00 22.90
N ASN A 41 -7.35 5.72 23.72
CA ASN A 41 -7.37 6.06 25.16
C ASN A 41 -7.06 7.54 25.43
N VAL A 42 -7.73 8.43 24.70
CA VAL A 42 -7.65 9.89 24.85
C VAL A 42 -9.04 10.50 25.02
N ALA A 43 -9.11 11.70 25.62
CA ALA A 43 -10.37 12.44 25.68
C ALA A 43 -10.80 12.90 24.28
N LEU A 44 -12.11 12.89 23.99
CA LEU A 44 -12.63 13.38 22.70
C LEU A 44 -12.21 14.83 22.42
N GLY A 45 -12.17 15.68 23.45
CA GLY A 45 -11.69 17.07 23.33
C GLY A 45 -10.23 17.15 22.90
N GLN A 46 -9.38 16.25 23.38
CA GLN A 46 -7.98 16.16 22.97
C GLN A 46 -7.87 15.72 21.51
N LEU A 47 -8.64 14.71 21.07
CA LEU A 47 -8.66 14.30 19.68
C LEU A 47 -9.11 15.42 18.75
N THR A 48 -10.19 16.15 19.10
CA THR A 48 -10.71 17.27 18.29
C THR A 48 -9.80 18.50 18.30
N TYR A 49 -8.92 18.63 19.28
CA TYR A 49 -7.85 19.63 19.28
C TYR A 49 -6.84 19.35 18.16
N TYR A 50 -6.36 18.11 18.04
CA TYR A 50 -5.42 17.70 16.99
C TYR A 50 -6.08 17.61 15.61
N TYR A 51 -7.28 17.03 15.56
CA TYR A 51 -7.94 16.68 14.28
C TYR A 51 -9.40 17.12 14.28
N LYS A 52 -9.74 18.05 13.39
CA LYS A 52 -11.07 18.69 13.36
C LYS A 52 -12.19 17.76 12.88
N THR A 53 -11.87 16.83 11.95
CA THR A 53 -12.87 15.92 11.36
C THR A 53 -12.30 14.51 11.18
N LYS A 54 -13.19 13.50 11.15
CA LYS A 54 -12.86 12.12 10.81
C LYS A 54 -12.13 12.04 9.48
N ASP A 55 -12.65 12.72 8.46
CA ASP A 55 -12.11 12.63 7.10
C ASP A 55 -10.72 13.23 6.99
N SER A 56 -10.46 14.38 7.65
CA SER A 56 -9.11 14.97 7.65
C SER A 56 -8.08 14.09 8.37
N LEU A 57 -8.49 13.42 9.45
CA LEU A 57 -7.64 12.48 10.17
C LEU A 57 -7.35 11.23 9.33
N ILE A 58 -8.38 10.63 8.70
CA ILE A 58 -8.20 9.46 7.84
C ILE A 58 -7.30 9.79 6.65
N VAL A 59 -7.53 10.92 5.98
CA VAL A 59 -6.70 11.39 4.86
C VAL A 59 -5.23 11.50 5.27
N LEU A 60 -4.95 12.07 6.45
CA LEU A 60 -3.59 12.19 6.98
C LEU A 60 -2.97 10.82 7.26
N VAL A 61 -3.68 9.95 7.98
CA VAL A 61 -3.19 8.60 8.33
C VAL A 61 -2.90 7.78 7.08
N VAL A 62 -3.81 7.79 6.10
CA VAL A 62 -3.62 7.09 4.83
C VAL A 62 -2.38 7.60 4.09
N LYS A 63 -2.22 8.92 4.03
CA LYS A 63 -1.05 9.54 3.40
C LYS A 63 0.26 9.07 4.05
N GLU A 64 0.35 9.19 5.39
CA GLU A 64 1.55 8.79 6.13
C GLU A 64 1.89 7.29 5.96
N VAL A 65 0.87 6.43 5.98
CA VAL A 65 1.05 4.99 5.78
C VAL A 65 1.57 4.68 4.38
N LEU A 66 0.99 5.29 3.35
CA LEU A 66 1.42 5.07 1.96
C LEU A 66 2.81 5.65 1.68
N GLU A 67 3.15 6.79 2.29
CA GLU A 67 4.49 7.37 2.20
C GLU A 67 5.53 6.49 2.91
N ALA A 68 5.23 5.99 4.10
CA ALA A 68 6.11 5.08 4.82
C ALA A 68 6.34 3.78 4.04
N PHE A 69 5.27 3.22 3.47
CA PHE A 69 5.35 2.05 2.60
C PHE A 69 6.26 2.27 1.39
N TYR A 70 6.01 3.38 0.68
CA TYR A 70 6.81 3.72 -0.50
C TYR A 70 8.29 3.90 -0.16
N ASN A 71 8.59 4.65 0.90
CA ASN A 71 9.96 4.92 1.30
C ASN A 71 10.71 3.64 1.71
N GLU A 72 10.08 2.75 2.47
CA GLU A 72 10.67 1.45 2.84
C GLU A 72 10.93 0.57 1.60
N PHE A 73 9.97 0.57 0.67
CA PHE A 73 10.09 -0.19 -0.57
C PHE A 73 11.20 0.38 -1.47
N GLU A 74 11.22 1.70 -1.68
CA GLU A 74 12.24 2.41 -2.45
C GLU A 74 13.64 2.18 -1.86
N GLU A 75 13.79 2.24 -0.53
CA GLU A 75 15.05 1.98 0.16
C GLU A 75 15.53 0.54 -0.09
N LYS A 76 14.66 -0.46 0.02
CA LYS A 76 15.00 -1.86 -0.27
C LYS A 76 15.45 -2.05 -1.72
N VAL A 77 14.72 -1.46 -2.66
CA VAL A 77 15.04 -1.53 -4.09
C VAL A 77 16.39 -0.86 -4.37
N ASN A 78 16.65 0.32 -3.80
CA ASN A 78 17.89 1.07 -4.06
C ASN A 78 19.13 0.41 -3.44
N ASN A 79 18.97 -0.32 -2.33
CA ASN A 79 20.07 -1.00 -1.63
C ASN A 79 20.37 -2.40 -2.18
N SER A 80 19.64 -2.87 -3.20
CA SER A 80 19.84 -4.19 -3.81
C SER A 80 20.60 -4.09 -5.13
N ASP A 81 21.47 -5.07 -5.34
CA ASP A 81 22.12 -5.29 -6.64
C ASP A 81 21.11 -5.88 -7.66
N ASN A 82 20.15 -6.69 -7.19
CA ASN A 82 19.08 -7.24 -8.01
C ASN A 82 17.74 -6.56 -7.66
N LYS A 83 17.46 -5.43 -8.32
CA LYS A 83 16.26 -4.61 -8.05
C LYS A 83 14.96 -5.30 -8.43
N ILE A 84 14.97 -6.04 -9.53
CA ILE A 84 13.77 -6.77 -10.01
C ILE A 84 13.39 -7.88 -9.04
N GLU A 85 14.36 -8.60 -8.49
CA GLU A 85 14.13 -9.62 -7.44
C GLU A 85 13.43 -9.03 -6.22
N VAL A 86 13.92 -7.88 -5.71
CA VAL A 86 13.31 -7.19 -4.56
C VAL A 86 11.88 -6.75 -4.87
N ILE A 87 11.60 -6.32 -6.09
CA ILE A 87 10.24 -5.95 -6.52
C ILE A 87 9.32 -7.19 -6.51
N VAL A 88 9.79 -8.29 -7.07
CA VAL A 88 9.04 -9.56 -7.10
C VAL A 88 8.80 -10.08 -5.68
N ASP A 89 9.82 -10.10 -4.82
CA ASP A 89 9.69 -10.51 -3.42
C ASP A 89 8.70 -9.63 -2.65
N GLY A 90 8.68 -8.32 -2.93
CA GLY A 90 7.70 -7.39 -2.37
C GLY A 90 6.27 -7.76 -2.76
N ILE A 91 6.04 -8.10 -4.02
CA ILE A 91 4.74 -8.57 -4.53
C ILE A 91 4.36 -9.90 -3.88
N GLU A 92 5.28 -10.87 -3.86
CA GLU A 92 5.04 -12.17 -3.22
C GLU A 92 4.70 -12.04 -1.73
N SER A 93 5.33 -11.10 -1.02
CA SER A 93 5.04 -10.88 0.40
C SER A 93 3.60 -10.43 0.64
N VAL A 94 3.05 -9.65 -0.28
CA VAL A 94 1.63 -9.25 -0.25
C VAL A 94 0.72 -10.46 -0.49
N LEU A 95 1.17 -11.43 -1.30
CA LEU A 95 0.39 -12.64 -1.60
C LEU A 95 0.33 -13.62 -0.44
N LYS A 96 1.42 -13.75 0.33
CA LYS A 96 1.56 -14.78 1.39
C LYS A 96 0.84 -14.44 2.69
N GLU A 97 0.70 -13.17 3.03
CA GLU A 97 0.14 -12.74 4.32
C GLU A 97 -1.04 -11.77 4.14
N GLU A 98 -2.11 -11.94 4.93
CA GLU A 98 -3.13 -10.89 5.09
C GLU A 98 -2.53 -9.72 5.88
N THR A 99 -2.21 -8.64 5.19
CA THR A 99 -1.62 -7.45 5.83
C THR A 99 -2.67 -6.40 6.19
N LYS A 100 -2.42 -5.61 7.24
CA LYS A 100 -3.25 -4.45 7.56
C LYS A 100 -3.32 -3.46 6.39
N ILE A 101 -2.26 -3.40 5.56
CA ILE A 101 -2.18 -2.52 4.39
C ILE A 101 -3.15 -2.96 3.30
N GLU A 102 -3.26 -4.25 3.03
CA GLU A 102 -4.22 -4.82 2.09
C GLU A 102 -5.65 -4.39 2.43
N ARG A 103 -6.07 -4.61 3.70
CA ARG A 103 -7.39 -4.22 4.19
C ARG A 103 -7.60 -2.70 4.13
N LEU A 104 -6.56 -1.92 4.47
CA LEU A 104 -6.57 -0.48 4.36
C LEU A 104 -6.79 -0.03 2.92
N LEU A 105 -6.02 -0.57 1.97
CA LEU A 105 -6.11 -0.21 0.56
C LEU A 105 -7.51 -0.47 -0.01
N ILE A 106 -8.09 -1.64 0.25
CA ILE A 106 -9.45 -1.97 -0.20
C ILE A 106 -10.45 -0.95 0.35
N THR A 107 -10.36 -0.67 1.65
CA THR A 107 -11.25 0.29 2.33
C THR A 107 -11.11 1.68 1.72
N VAL A 108 -9.88 2.14 1.46
CA VAL A 108 -9.59 3.50 0.98
C VAL A 108 -9.90 3.64 -0.51
N ILE A 109 -9.67 2.62 -1.33
CA ILE A 109 -10.01 2.61 -2.76
C ILE A 109 -11.52 2.83 -2.95
N SER A 110 -12.36 2.15 -2.16
CA SER A 110 -13.82 2.35 -2.24
C SER A 110 -14.23 3.79 -1.90
N GLN A 111 -13.56 4.41 -0.92
CA GLN A 111 -13.84 5.78 -0.50
C GLN A 111 -13.27 6.84 -1.47
N ALA A 112 -12.26 6.51 -2.26
CA ALA A 112 -11.67 7.41 -3.25
C ALA A 112 -12.65 7.82 -4.35
N GLN A 113 -13.71 7.04 -4.58
CA GLN A 113 -14.78 7.39 -5.52
C GLN A 113 -15.50 8.68 -5.12
N VAL A 114 -15.66 8.93 -3.82
CA VAL A 114 -16.41 10.07 -3.27
C VAL A 114 -15.51 11.10 -2.58
N ASN A 115 -14.30 10.72 -2.18
CA ASN A 115 -13.34 11.59 -1.49
C ASN A 115 -12.16 11.96 -2.40
N LYS A 116 -12.20 13.16 -2.98
CA LYS A 116 -11.17 13.67 -3.91
C LYS A 116 -9.76 13.74 -3.32
N LYS A 117 -9.62 13.94 -1.99
CA LYS A 117 -8.30 13.95 -1.33
C LYS A 117 -7.70 12.55 -1.28
N LEU A 118 -8.50 11.55 -0.91
CA LEU A 118 -8.06 10.15 -0.95
C LEU A 118 -7.76 9.71 -2.38
N GLN A 119 -8.61 10.07 -3.35
CA GLN A 119 -8.37 9.80 -4.77
C GLN A 119 -7.00 10.30 -5.23
N LYS A 120 -6.68 11.58 -4.89
CA LYS A 120 -5.39 12.18 -5.25
C LYS A 120 -4.22 11.44 -4.59
N ILE A 121 -4.29 11.19 -3.28
CA ILE A 121 -3.21 10.51 -2.52
C ILE A 121 -2.94 9.11 -3.09
N LEU A 122 -4.00 8.34 -3.33
CA LEU A 122 -3.86 7.01 -3.94
C LEU A 122 -3.26 7.08 -5.34
N GLY A 123 -3.72 7.99 -6.18
CA GLY A 123 -3.19 8.18 -7.53
C GLY A 123 -1.73 8.58 -7.55
N ASP A 124 -1.33 9.52 -6.68
CA ASP A 124 0.05 9.96 -6.55
C ASP A 124 0.96 8.80 -6.06
N SER A 125 0.53 8.04 -5.04
CA SER A 125 1.28 6.88 -4.52
C SER A 125 1.38 5.76 -5.55
N TRP A 126 0.30 5.48 -6.27
CA TRP A 126 0.27 4.51 -7.36
C TRP A 126 1.28 4.84 -8.45
N SER A 127 1.28 6.11 -8.89
CA SER A 127 2.20 6.60 -9.92
C SER A 127 3.66 6.49 -9.49
N LYS A 128 3.97 6.78 -8.21
CA LYS A 128 5.33 6.63 -7.66
C LYS A 128 5.83 5.19 -7.75
N ILE A 129 5.01 4.21 -7.32
CA ILE A 129 5.36 2.79 -7.36
C ILE A 129 5.60 2.34 -8.81
N LEU A 130 4.68 2.65 -9.72
CA LEU A 130 4.83 2.27 -11.14
C LEU A 130 6.08 2.88 -11.77
N ASN A 131 6.38 4.15 -11.47
CA ASN A 131 7.57 4.82 -11.99
C ASN A 131 8.87 4.23 -11.42
N LEU A 132 8.89 3.88 -10.13
CA LEU A 132 10.04 3.21 -9.52
C LEU A 132 10.33 1.88 -10.23
N ILE A 133 9.31 1.04 -10.40
CA ILE A 133 9.44 -0.25 -11.08
C ILE A 133 9.88 -0.07 -12.54
N ALA A 134 9.27 0.86 -13.28
CA ALA A 134 9.64 1.15 -14.67
C ALA A 134 11.11 1.61 -14.78
N THR A 135 11.56 2.45 -13.85
CA THR A 135 12.96 2.90 -13.81
C THR A 135 13.92 1.73 -13.54
N CYS A 136 13.54 0.79 -12.67
CA CYS A 136 14.34 -0.41 -12.44
C CYS A 136 14.47 -1.27 -13.70
N TYR A 137 13.37 -1.49 -14.43
CA TYR A 137 13.40 -2.20 -15.71
C TYR A 137 14.29 -1.50 -16.76
N MET A 138 14.22 -0.17 -16.87
CA MET A 138 15.08 0.57 -17.81
C MET A 138 16.58 0.49 -17.46
N ASN A 139 16.88 0.43 -16.17
CA ASN A 139 18.29 0.32 -15.73
C ASN A 139 18.87 -1.08 -15.94
N GLU A 140 18.03 -2.09 -15.86
CA GLU A 140 18.43 -3.50 -16.06
C GLU A 140 18.55 -3.87 -17.53
N TYR A 141 17.66 -3.33 -18.38
CA TYR A 141 17.55 -3.70 -19.79
C TYR A 141 17.80 -2.50 -20.70
N GLU A 142 19.03 -2.36 -21.22
CA GLU A 142 19.51 -1.20 -21.98
C GLU A 142 18.66 -0.82 -23.21
N LYS A 143 17.97 -1.80 -23.82
CA LYS A 143 17.16 -1.57 -25.01
C LYS A 143 15.70 -1.21 -24.70
N LEU A 144 15.29 -1.23 -23.43
CA LEU A 144 13.91 -1.03 -23.06
C LEU A 144 13.55 0.46 -23.11
N THR A 145 12.47 0.78 -23.80
CA THR A 145 11.94 2.16 -23.81
C THR A 145 11.13 2.43 -22.54
N MET A 146 10.97 3.70 -22.15
CA MET A 146 10.12 4.08 -21.02
C MET A 146 8.67 3.61 -21.20
N GLU A 147 8.15 3.60 -22.42
CA GLU A 147 6.80 3.13 -22.73
C GLU A 147 6.67 1.64 -22.41
N HIS A 148 7.59 0.81 -22.88
CA HIS A 148 7.59 -0.63 -22.59
C HIS A 148 7.84 -0.91 -21.09
N ALA A 149 8.78 -0.19 -20.46
CA ALA A 149 9.02 -0.31 -19.03
C ALA A 149 7.77 0.04 -18.20
N SER A 150 7.04 1.09 -18.58
CA SER A 150 5.77 1.47 -17.94
C SER A 150 4.70 0.39 -18.12
N LEU A 151 4.61 -0.24 -19.30
CA LEU A 151 3.68 -1.33 -19.53
C LEU A 151 4.02 -2.54 -18.66
N LYS A 152 5.30 -2.93 -18.62
CA LYS A 152 5.80 -4.05 -17.79
C LYS A 152 5.52 -3.81 -16.30
N SER A 153 5.77 -2.60 -15.79
CA SER A 153 5.47 -2.25 -14.40
C SER A 153 3.98 -2.37 -14.08
N ARG A 154 3.10 -1.97 -15.00
CA ARG A 154 1.64 -2.11 -14.84
C ARG A 154 1.20 -3.57 -14.83
N LEU A 155 1.72 -4.40 -15.73
CA LEU A 155 1.41 -5.83 -15.78
C LEU A 155 1.81 -6.52 -14.48
N LEU A 156 3.02 -6.24 -13.98
CA LEU A 156 3.52 -6.82 -12.74
C LEU A 156 2.67 -6.42 -11.52
N VAL A 157 2.32 -5.13 -11.40
CA VAL A 157 1.48 -4.66 -10.29
C VAL A 157 0.03 -5.14 -10.42
N SER A 158 -0.48 -5.32 -11.66
CA SER A 158 -1.83 -5.87 -11.88
C SER A 158 -1.94 -7.29 -11.38
N SER A 159 -0.90 -8.12 -11.54
CA SER A 159 -0.89 -9.49 -11.01
C SER A 159 -0.97 -9.53 -9.47
N ALA A 160 -0.34 -8.57 -8.79
CA ALA A 160 -0.47 -8.44 -7.34
C ALA A 160 -1.91 -8.10 -6.91
N ILE A 161 -2.58 -7.21 -7.66
CA ILE A 161 -3.98 -6.84 -7.38
C ILE A 161 -4.92 -8.04 -7.62
N GLU A 162 -4.72 -8.76 -8.72
CA GLU A 162 -5.49 -9.97 -9.01
C GLU A 162 -5.41 -10.94 -7.85
N SER A 163 -4.22 -11.21 -7.34
CA SER A 163 -4.01 -12.10 -6.19
C SER A 163 -4.69 -11.62 -4.90
N ILE A 164 -4.72 -10.31 -4.65
CA ILE A 164 -5.49 -9.74 -3.54
C ILE A 164 -6.99 -10.00 -3.72
N VAL A 165 -7.50 -9.82 -4.93
CA VAL A 165 -8.93 -10.07 -5.25
C VAL A 165 -9.27 -11.54 -5.06
N GLU A 166 -8.42 -12.47 -5.52
CA GLU A 166 -8.62 -13.91 -5.32
C GLU A 166 -8.69 -14.30 -3.86
N LYS A 167 -7.78 -13.77 -3.02
CA LYS A 167 -7.83 -13.96 -1.57
C LYS A 167 -9.15 -13.50 -0.95
N ILE A 168 -9.64 -12.32 -1.37
CA ILE A 168 -10.90 -11.75 -0.86
C ILE A 168 -12.08 -12.63 -1.25
N LEU A 169 -12.09 -13.09 -2.51
CA LEU A 169 -13.16 -13.92 -3.06
C LEU A 169 -13.07 -15.38 -2.62
N LYS A 170 -11.96 -15.78 -1.94
CA LYS A 170 -11.67 -17.16 -1.56
C LYS A 170 -11.72 -18.12 -2.74
N VAL A 171 -11.21 -17.66 -3.89
CA VAL A 171 -11.08 -18.48 -5.08
C VAL A 171 -9.78 -19.28 -4.95
N GLU A 172 -9.88 -20.61 -4.94
CA GLU A 172 -8.71 -21.49 -4.86
C GLU A 172 -8.05 -21.63 -6.25
N PHE A 173 -7.27 -20.65 -6.66
CA PHE A 173 -6.22 -20.89 -7.64
C PHE A 173 -4.94 -21.27 -6.87
N SER A 174 -4.19 -22.24 -7.38
CA SER A 174 -3.00 -22.76 -6.70
C SER A 174 -1.96 -21.62 -6.51
N THR A 175 -1.81 -21.16 -5.28
CA THR A 175 -0.90 -20.07 -4.88
C THR A 175 0.57 -20.38 -5.23
N ASP A 176 0.95 -21.65 -5.27
CA ASP A 176 2.32 -22.08 -5.60
C ASP A 176 2.69 -21.78 -7.06
N ASN A 177 1.70 -21.77 -7.97
CA ASN A 177 1.91 -21.41 -9.37
C ASN A 177 1.94 -19.89 -9.59
N GLN A 178 1.23 -19.08 -8.77
CA GLN A 178 1.16 -17.63 -8.98
C GLN A 178 2.49 -16.93 -8.71
N ALA A 179 3.16 -17.25 -7.60
CA ALA A 179 4.47 -16.67 -7.28
C ALA A 179 5.50 -17.03 -8.38
N THR A 180 5.49 -18.26 -8.83
CA THR A 180 6.36 -18.71 -9.94
C THR A 180 6.03 -17.99 -11.25
N LEU A 181 4.75 -17.83 -11.60
CA LEU A 181 4.32 -17.12 -12.81
C LEU A 181 4.68 -15.62 -12.77
N ILE A 182 4.56 -14.98 -11.62
CA ILE A 182 4.95 -13.57 -11.45
C ILE A 182 6.46 -13.42 -11.65
N ARG A 183 7.27 -14.33 -11.09
CA ARG A 183 8.72 -14.35 -11.22
C ARG A 183 9.15 -14.57 -12.68
N GLU A 184 8.61 -15.60 -13.31
CA GLU A 184 8.85 -15.86 -14.73
C GLU A 184 8.39 -14.71 -15.63
N ALA A 185 7.24 -14.09 -15.34
CA ALA A 185 6.76 -12.93 -16.08
C ALA A 185 7.68 -11.73 -15.90
N ALA A 186 8.16 -11.47 -14.69
CA ALA A 186 9.09 -10.37 -14.41
C ALA A 186 10.41 -10.52 -15.19
N GLU A 187 10.97 -11.73 -15.25
CA GLU A 187 12.18 -12.05 -15.99
C GLU A 187 11.96 -11.97 -17.51
N LYS A 188 11.00 -12.72 -18.05
CA LYS A 188 10.72 -12.76 -19.51
C LYS A 188 10.27 -11.41 -20.08
N LEU A 189 9.58 -10.59 -19.29
CA LEU A 189 9.22 -9.24 -19.71
C LEU A 189 10.47 -8.35 -19.91
N GLY A 190 11.64 -8.73 -19.43
CA GLY A 190 12.90 -8.00 -19.61
C GLY A 190 13.63 -8.35 -20.90
N GLU A 191 13.42 -9.53 -21.46
CA GLU A 191 14.24 -10.07 -22.56
C GLU A 191 13.79 -9.63 -23.97
N GLU A 192 12.59 -9.11 -24.14
CA GLU A 192 12.03 -8.57 -25.40
C GLU A 192 12.10 -7.04 -25.48
#